data_927be0d6852002b840ed7a459263e7be
#
_entry.id   927be0d6852002b840ed7a459263e7be
#
_cell.length_a   1.000
_cell.length_b   1.000
_cell.length_c   1.000
_cell.angle_alpha   90.00
_cell.angle_beta   90.00
_cell.angle_gamma   90.00
#
_symmetry.space_group_name_H-M   'P 1'
#
loop_
_entity.id
_entity.type
_entity.pdbx_description
1 polymer ?
#
loop_
_entity_poly.entity_id
_entity_poly.type
_entity_poly.pdbx_seq_one_letter_code
_entity_poly.pdbx_strand_id
1 'polypeptide(L)'
;MRYLPVAALLLVAALAGCDSASDSASAARPEVSRPTPRYPDGQVRFDSEPGGRGYWGRASVSSLFEKGVQVAMDEKGLLANIADAPRVAPFQPWAVALYEYRQRNGLKDDPIRACIAPSGPRHLHTAGGFRIIRDPTYDRMYILFGGGNRNWRVVFMDGREPPNPEEVSGTYFGHQAGRWEGDTLVVESSGYNARFWFSNGGLPHTEALRLTERFSRPDFDTLKYEVTVDDPLTYTRPWTAEWTVDWVDGGEIAEQFCEDRRDGLGPSEPTSAGE
;
A
#
# COMPACT_ATOMS: atom_id res chain seq x y z
N MET A 1 25.64 21.74 89.03
CA MET A 1 25.20 22.21 87.72
C MET A 1 24.60 21.04 87.00
N ARG A 2 23.28 21.04 86.90
CA ARG A 2 22.48 19.90 86.34
C ARG A 2 22.00 20.29 84.95
N TYR A 3 22.36 19.56 83.97
CA TYR A 3 21.80 19.70 82.65
C TYR A 3 20.71 18.62 82.43
N LEU A 4 19.48 19.04 82.10
CA LEU A 4 18.38 18.23 81.69
C LEU A 4 18.45 18.05 80.12
N PRO A 5 18.19 16.90 79.60
CA PRO A 5 18.04 16.74 78.14
C PRO A 5 16.62 17.04 77.73
N VAL A 6 16.49 17.81 76.64
CA VAL A 6 15.24 18.08 75.92
C VAL A 6 14.95 16.91 74.97
N ALA A 7 13.83 16.26 75.19
CA ALA A 7 13.33 15.20 74.27
C ALA A 7 12.62 15.87 73.07
N ALA A 8 13.17 15.68 71.89
CA ALA A 8 12.52 16.08 70.64
C ALA A 8 11.54 15.00 70.22
N LEU A 9 10.26 15.34 70.18
CA LEU A 9 9.18 14.50 69.62
C LEU A 9 9.16 14.62 68.11
N LEU A 10 9.53 13.55 67.36
CA LEU A 10 9.39 13.47 65.95
C LEU A 10 7.96 12.98 65.61
N LEU A 11 7.15 13.88 65.06
CA LEU A 11 5.85 13.56 64.50
C LEU A 11 6.05 12.97 63.08
N VAL A 12 5.83 11.68 62.91
CA VAL A 12 5.79 11.04 61.58
C VAL A 12 4.38 11.21 61.05
N ALA A 13 4.23 12.10 60.07
CA ALA A 13 2.99 12.20 59.27
C ALA A 13 3.01 11.15 58.17
N ALA A 14 2.17 10.14 58.33
CA ALA A 14 1.90 9.17 57.26
C ALA A 14 1.01 9.84 56.21
N LEU A 15 1.59 10.17 55.05
CA LEU A 15 0.85 10.52 53.84
C LEU A 15 0.38 9.25 53.17
N ALA A 16 -0.92 8.93 53.35
CA ALA A 16 -1.61 7.94 52.53
C ALA A 16 -1.83 8.54 51.17
N GLY A 17 -0.97 8.18 50.21
CA GLY A 17 -1.20 8.43 48.78
C GLY A 17 -2.30 7.52 48.27
N CYS A 18 -3.45 8.08 47.93
CA CYS A 18 -4.44 7.40 47.12
C CYS A 18 -3.94 7.41 45.66
N ASP A 19 -3.33 6.32 45.23
CA ASP A 19 -3.17 6.02 43.80
C ASP A 19 -4.53 5.66 43.24
N SER A 20 -5.24 6.66 42.72
CA SER A 20 -6.35 6.44 41.82
C SER A 20 -5.78 6.21 40.41
N ALA A 21 -5.36 4.97 40.15
CA ALA A 21 -5.20 4.48 38.78
C ALA A 21 -6.59 4.45 38.15
N SER A 22 -6.93 5.52 37.43
CA SER A 22 -8.07 5.50 36.51
C SER A 22 -7.66 4.70 35.30
N ASP A 23 -7.82 3.38 35.36
CA ASP A 23 -7.92 2.52 34.18
C ASP A 23 -9.17 2.91 33.41
N SER A 24 -9.07 3.96 32.61
CA SER A 24 -10.01 4.21 31.51
C SER A 24 -9.62 3.30 30.35
N ALA A 25 -9.86 1.99 30.51
CA ALA A 25 -10.03 1.12 29.38
C ALA A 25 -11.25 1.65 28.63
N SER A 26 -11.02 2.52 27.66
CA SER A 26 -11.99 2.88 26.64
C SER A 26 -12.36 1.56 25.95
N ALA A 27 -13.46 0.94 26.39
CA ALA A 27 -14.07 -0.14 25.66
C ALA A 27 -14.42 0.43 24.28
N ALA A 28 -13.61 0.09 23.27
CA ALA A 28 -13.90 0.41 21.89
C ALA A 28 -15.32 -0.12 21.62
N ARG A 29 -16.29 0.77 21.43
CA ARG A 29 -17.61 0.39 20.90
C ARG A 29 -17.30 -0.41 19.63
N PRO A 30 -17.99 -1.54 19.39
CA PRO A 30 -17.91 -2.17 18.09
C PRO A 30 -18.34 -1.12 17.08
N GLU A 31 -17.36 -0.67 16.29
CA GLU A 31 -17.59 0.30 15.22
C GLU A 31 -18.50 -0.42 14.23
N VAL A 32 -19.75 0.04 14.13
CA VAL A 32 -20.71 -0.52 13.18
C VAL A 32 -20.12 -0.20 11.81
N SER A 33 -19.61 -1.23 11.14
CA SER A 33 -19.04 -1.10 9.79
C SER A 33 -20.06 -0.41 8.88
N ARG A 34 -19.66 0.71 8.27
CA ARG A 34 -20.50 1.42 7.29
C ARG A 34 -20.70 0.50 6.07
N PRO A 35 -21.91 0.43 5.48
CA PRO A 35 -22.17 -0.46 4.35
C PRO A 35 -21.34 -0.09 3.12
N THR A 36 -21.05 -1.09 2.31
CA THR A 36 -20.37 -0.92 1.01
C THR A 36 -21.14 0.05 0.12
N PRO A 37 -20.53 1.15 -0.35
CA PRO A 37 -21.16 2.07 -1.29
C PRO A 37 -21.40 1.39 -2.65
N ARG A 38 -22.52 1.77 -3.31
CA ARG A 38 -22.89 1.21 -4.61
C ARG A 38 -23.33 2.30 -5.59
N TYR A 39 -23.13 2.02 -6.86
CA TYR A 39 -23.74 2.77 -7.94
C TYR A 39 -25.23 2.47 -8.04
N PRO A 40 -26.04 3.29 -8.74
CA PRO A 40 -27.48 3.04 -8.92
C PRO A 40 -27.80 1.71 -9.62
N ASP A 41 -26.86 1.15 -10.38
CA ASP A 41 -26.98 -0.16 -11.03
C ASP A 41 -26.65 -1.34 -10.09
N GLY A 42 -26.35 -1.05 -8.81
CA GLY A 42 -26.02 -2.03 -7.78
C GLY A 42 -24.54 -2.42 -7.74
N GLN A 43 -23.73 -2.02 -8.70
CA GLN A 43 -22.30 -2.34 -8.73
C GLN A 43 -21.55 -1.62 -7.59
N VAL A 44 -20.56 -2.27 -7.00
CA VAL A 44 -19.71 -1.69 -5.95
C VAL A 44 -19.02 -0.42 -6.45
N ARG A 45 -19.08 0.63 -5.61
CA ARG A 45 -18.43 1.90 -5.84
C ARG A 45 -17.11 1.93 -5.06
N PHE A 46 -15.99 2.14 -5.77
CA PHE A 46 -14.67 2.29 -5.16
C PHE A 46 -14.27 3.74 -4.88
N ASP A 47 -14.94 4.71 -5.47
CA ASP A 47 -14.75 6.14 -5.21
C ASP A 47 -15.73 6.68 -4.16
N SER A 48 -15.69 7.98 -3.93
CA SER A 48 -16.67 8.70 -3.08
C SER A 48 -18.05 8.79 -3.73
N GLU A 49 -19.08 8.98 -2.91
CA GLU A 49 -20.41 9.36 -3.40
C GLU A 49 -20.36 10.72 -4.13
N PRO A 50 -21.32 11.00 -5.03
CA PRO A 50 -21.40 12.31 -5.69
C PRO A 50 -21.42 13.45 -4.68
N GLY A 51 -20.52 14.41 -4.86
CA GLY A 51 -20.33 15.53 -3.94
C GLY A 51 -19.49 15.22 -2.70
N GLY A 52 -19.16 13.95 -2.45
CA GLY A 52 -18.23 13.54 -1.41
C GLY A 52 -16.77 13.61 -1.87
N ARG A 53 -15.86 13.46 -0.92
CA ARG A 53 -14.42 13.40 -1.11
C ARG A 53 -13.84 12.21 -0.39
N GLY A 54 -12.71 11.68 -0.87
CA GLY A 54 -12.00 10.59 -0.24
C GLY A 54 -11.10 9.84 -1.23
N TYR A 55 -10.21 9.05 -0.68
CA TYR A 55 -9.27 8.25 -1.45
C TYR A 55 -8.79 7.04 -0.63
N TRP A 56 -8.23 6.04 -1.29
CA TRP A 56 -7.58 4.91 -0.65
C TRP A 56 -6.17 5.30 -0.23
N GLY A 57 -5.91 5.25 1.07
CA GLY A 57 -4.71 5.84 1.66
C GLY A 57 -3.65 4.82 2.02
N ARG A 58 -3.71 4.32 3.24
CA ARG A 58 -2.65 3.50 3.81
C ARG A 58 -2.89 2.02 3.56
N ALA A 59 -1.91 1.36 2.94
CA ALA A 59 -1.86 -0.09 2.88
C ALA A 59 -1.46 -0.70 4.24
N SER A 60 -2.03 -1.85 4.59
CA SER A 60 -1.71 -2.57 5.84
C SER A 60 -0.31 -3.20 5.85
N VAL A 61 0.36 -3.25 4.71
CA VAL A 61 1.74 -3.73 4.56
C VAL A 61 2.57 -2.72 3.77
N SER A 62 3.87 -2.69 4.00
CA SER A 62 4.80 -1.78 3.33
C SER A 62 5.41 -2.36 2.06
N SER A 63 5.37 -3.67 1.87
CA SER A 63 5.97 -4.35 0.73
C SER A 63 5.26 -5.66 0.39
N LEU A 64 5.65 -6.23 -0.74
CA LEU A 64 5.06 -7.42 -1.33
C LEU A 64 5.83 -8.66 -0.91
N PHE A 65 5.13 -9.69 -0.45
CA PHE A 65 5.64 -11.03 -0.19
C PHE A 65 4.50 -12.06 -0.34
N GLU A 66 4.85 -13.32 -0.50
CA GLU A 66 3.88 -14.38 -0.74
C GLU A 66 2.91 -14.53 0.46
N LYS A 67 1.64 -14.70 0.16
CA LYS A 67 0.57 -14.93 1.14
C LYS A 67 0.89 -16.13 2.04
N GLY A 68 0.74 -15.92 3.36
CA GLY A 68 1.03 -16.92 4.37
C GLY A 68 2.51 -16.98 4.81
N VAL A 69 3.40 -16.26 4.14
CA VAL A 69 4.80 -16.13 4.59
C VAL A 69 4.90 -15.09 5.70
N GLN A 70 5.71 -15.39 6.71
CA GLN A 70 6.01 -14.47 7.81
C GLN A 70 7.44 -13.95 7.63
N VAL A 71 7.57 -12.70 7.21
CA VAL A 71 8.83 -11.96 7.08
C VAL A 71 8.68 -10.57 7.68
N ALA A 72 9.72 -10.09 8.37
CA ALA A 72 9.74 -8.74 8.91
C ALA A 72 10.48 -7.79 7.95
N MET A 73 9.83 -6.69 7.59
CA MET A 73 10.38 -5.64 6.72
C MET A 73 10.13 -4.27 7.35
N ASP A 74 11.01 -3.32 7.06
CA ASP A 74 10.79 -1.91 7.40
C ASP A 74 9.83 -1.22 6.42
N GLU A 75 9.57 0.07 6.63
CA GLU A 75 8.69 0.89 5.79
C GLU A 75 9.16 1.00 4.32
N LYS A 76 10.45 0.77 4.08
CA LYS A 76 11.05 0.81 2.74
C LYS A 76 11.04 -0.57 2.07
N GLY A 77 10.61 -1.60 2.78
CA GLY A 77 10.64 -2.99 2.30
C GLY A 77 12.00 -3.67 2.46
N LEU A 78 12.87 -3.16 3.34
CA LEU A 78 14.10 -3.85 3.72
C LEU A 78 13.80 -4.94 4.73
N LEU A 79 14.31 -6.14 4.48
CA LEU A 79 14.21 -7.27 5.39
C LEU A 79 14.98 -6.99 6.68
N ALA A 80 14.35 -7.27 7.82
CA ALA A 80 15.02 -7.25 9.12
C ALA A 80 16.12 -8.33 9.20
N ASN A 81 15.91 -9.45 8.52
CA ASN A 81 16.90 -10.51 8.40
C ASN A 81 17.05 -10.95 6.94
N ILE A 82 18.22 -10.75 6.37
CA ILE A 82 18.50 -11.09 4.97
C ILE A 82 18.37 -12.60 4.67
N ALA A 83 18.52 -13.46 5.67
CA ALA A 83 18.33 -14.90 5.52
C ALA A 83 16.88 -15.27 5.17
N ASP A 84 15.92 -14.36 5.35
CA ASP A 84 14.53 -14.55 4.95
C ASP A 84 14.29 -14.28 3.45
N ALA A 85 15.24 -13.73 2.73
CA ALA A 85 15.08 -13.37 1.32
C ALA A 85 14.52 -14.50 0.45
N PRO A 86 15.00 -15.75 0.53
CA PRO A 86 14.45 -16.85 -0.28
C PRO A 86 13.00 -17.23 0.06
N ARG A 87 12.48 -16.76 1.20
CA ARG A 87 11.12 -17.07 1.66
C ARG A 87 10.08 -16.08 1.16
N VAL A 88 10.52 -14.89 0.68
CA VAL A 88 9.64 -13.78 0.29
C VAL A 88 8.74 -14.15 -0.89
N ALA A 89 9.27 -14.91 -1.85
CA ALA A 89 8.55 -15.40 -3.02
C ALA A 89 9.24 -16.67 -3.57
N PRO A 90 8.57 -17.45 -4.44
CA PRO A 90 9.13 -18.68 -5.01
C PRO A 90 10.12 -18.39 -6.14
N PHE A 91 11.23 -17.78 -5.85
CA PHE A 91 12.21 -17.30 -6.81
C PHE A 91 12.88 -18.37 -7.65
N GLN A 92 13.24 -18.03 -8.90
CA GLN A 92 14.32 -18.66 -9.63
C GLN A 92 15.68 -18.33 -8.99
N PRO A 93 16.73 -19.16 -9.15
CA PRO A 93 18.03 -18.92 -8.49
C PRO A 93 18.67 -17.57 -8.77
N TRP A 94 18.58 -17.06 -10.00
CA TRP A 94 19.10 -15.73 -10.35
C TRP A 94 18.29 -14.60 -9.69
N ALA A 95 16.99 -14.80 -9.55
CA ALA A 95 16.08 -13.79 -9.05
C ALA A 95 16.26 -13.56 -7.54
N VAL A 96 16.43 -14.63 -6.76
CA VAL A 96 16.75 -14.48 -5.32
C VAL A 96 18.11 -13.82 -5.14
N ALA A 97 19.12 -14.15 -5.94
CA ALA A 97 20.43 -13.50 -5.87
C ALA A 97 20.36 -12.00 -6.15
N LEU A 98 19.56 -11.58 -7.16
CA LEU A 98 19.34 -10.18 -7.45
C LEU A 98 18.54 -9.49 -6.34
N TYR A 99 17.52 -10.15 -5.78
CA TYR A 99 16.76 -9.62 -4.66
C TYR A 99 17.65 -9.40 -3.44
N GLU A 100 18.47 -10.38 -3.06
CA GLU A 100 19.45 -10.25 -1.97
C GLU A 100 20.46 -9.13 -2.21
N TYR A 101 20.96 -8.99 -3.43
CA TYR A 101 21.84 -7.87 -3.79
C TYR A 101 21.17 -6.53 -3.54
N ARG A 102 19.94 -6.34 -4.01
CA ARG A 102 19.17 -5.10 -3.80
C ARG A 102 18.95 -4.80 -2.31
N GLN A 103 18.59 -5.83 -1.53
CA GLN A 103 18.40 -5.74 -0.09
C GLN A 103 19.70 -5.35 0.65
N ARG A 104 20.81 -6.05 0.39
CA ARG A 104 22.13 -5.78 1.00
C ARG A 104 22.69 -4.39 0.64
N ASN A 105 22.30 -3.84 -0.47
CA ASN A 105 22.72 -2.52 -0.93
C ASN A 105 21.71 -1.39 -0.58
N GLY A 106 20.78 -1.63 0.35
CA GLY A 106 19.84 -0.62 0.84
C GLY A 106 18.95 -0.05 -0.25
N LEU A 107 18.59 -0.87 -1.25
CA LEU A 107 17.71 -0.51 -2.38
C LEU A 107 18.22 0.73 -3.15
N LYS A 108 19.53 0.96 -3.20
CA LYS A 108 20.15 2.16 -3.81
C LYS A 108 19.84 2.33 -5.29
N ASP A 109 19.60 1.21 -5.99
CA ASP A 109 19.34 1.17 -7.43
C ASP A 109 17.84 1.22 -7.77
N ASP A 110 17.00 1.59 -6.80
CA ASP A 110 15.56 1.71 -6.99
C ASP A 110 15.24 2.80 -8.04
N PRO A 111 14.55 2.45 -9.14
CA PRO A 111 14.21 3.38 -10.21
C PRO A 111 13.41 4.61 -9.77
N ILE A 112 12.68 4.52 -8.66
CA ILE A 112 11.93 5.67 -8.10
C ILE A 112 12.86 6.84 -7.72
N ARG A 113 14.14 6.56 -7.42
CA ARG A 113 15.14 7.60 -7.15
C ARG A 113 15.49 8.45 -8.37
N ALA A 114 15.27 7.87 -9.56
CA ALA A 114 15.39 8.57 -10.84
C ALA A 114 14.03 9.06 -11.37
N CYS A 115 13.03 9.19 -10.47
CA CYS A 115 11.68 9.61 -10.79
C CYS A 115 10.95 8.71 -11.80
N ILE A 116 11.38 7.46 -11.93
CA ILE A 116 10.61 6.45 -12.66
C ILE A 116 9.46 6.00 -11.77
N ALA A 117 8.24 6.16 -12.25
CA ALA A 117 7.05 5.81 -11.50
C ALA A 117 7.04 4.31 -11.12
N PRO A 118 6.62 3.96 -9.90
CA PRO A 118 6.34 2.59 -9.57
C PRO A 118 5.19 2.07 -10.43
N SER A 119 5.06 0.76 -10.54
CA SER A 119 3.96 0.15 -11.27
C SER A 119 3.46 -1.12 -10.56
N GLY A 120 2.38 -1.68 -11.10
CA GLY A 120 1.73 -2.85 -10.53
C GLY A 120 1.33 -2.62 -9.06
N PRO A 121 1.45 -3.65 -8.22
CA PRO A 121 1.04 -3.59 -6.81
C PRO A 121 1.81 -2.56 -5.98
N ARG A 122 3.05 -2.23 -6.36
CA ARG A 122 3.83 -1.22 -5.64
C ARG A 122 3.17 0.15 -5.60
N HIS A 123 2.44 0.53 -6.65
CA HIS A 123 1.75 1.81 -6.69
C HIS A 123 0.74 1.96 -5.55
N LEU A 124 0.11 0.85 -5.13
CA LEU A 124 -0.85 0.83 -4.02
C LEU A 124 -0.19 1.00 -2.64
N HIS A 125 1.12 0.75 -2.53
CA HIS A 125 1.92 0.99 -1.33
C HIS A 125 2.61 2.36 -1.33
N THR A 126 2.59 3.08 -2.46
CA THR A 126 3.27 4.36 -2.58
C THR A 126 2.50 5.45 -1.83
N ALA A 127 3.22 6.28 -1.08
CA ALA A 127 2.63 7.41 -0.37
C ALA A 127 1.87 8.34 -1.33
N GLY A 128 0.76 8.92 -0.86
CA GLY A 128 -0.11 9.81 -1.64
C GLY A 128 -1.47 9.19 -1.98
N GLY A 129 -1.62 7.90 -1.76
CA GLY A 129 -2.88 7.19 -1.97
C GLY A 129 -3.34 7.08 -3.42
N PHE A 130 -4.54 6.55 -3.62
CA PHE A 130 -5.10 6.37 -4.96
C PHE A 130 -6.63 6.42 -4.95
N ARG A 131 -7.23 6.62 -6.14
CA ARG A 131 -8.68 6.52 -6.37
C ARG A 131 -8.95 5.56 -7.52
N ILE A 132 -10.05 4.81 -7.43
CA ILE A 132 -10.55 3.96 -8.51
C ILE A 132 -11.85 4.57 -8.99
N ILE A 133 -11.87 5.11 -10.20
CA ILE A 133 -13.00 5.85 -10.76
C ILE A 133 -13.58 5.07 -11.94
N ARG A 134 -14.90 4.91 -11.95
CA ARG A 134 -15.63 4.31 -13.07
C ARG A 134 -16.01 5.37 -14.11
N ASP A 135 -15.72 5.07 -15.37
CA ASP A 135 -16.20 5.83 -16.51
C ASP A 135 -17.12 4.94 -17.38
N PRO A 136 -18.44 5.00 -17.17
CA PRO A 136 -19.38 4.18 -17.89
C PRO A 136 -19.55 4.59 -19.37
N THR A 137 -19.13 5.81 -19.73
CA THR A 137 -19.24 6.32 -21.09
C THR A 137 -18.29 5.60 -22.05
N TYR A 138 -17.13 5.21 -21.54
CA TYR A 138 -16.07 4.57 -22.32
C TYR A 138 -15.77 3.13 -21.90
N ASP A 139 -16.59 2.52 -21.04
CA ASP A 139 -16.35 1.19 -20.47
C ASP A 139 -14.95 1.05 -19.89
N ARG A 140 -14.59 1.97 -18.96
CA ARG A 140 -13.26 2.03 -18.35
C ARG A 140 -13.33 2.26 -16.86
N MET A 141 -12.29 1.76 -16.19
CA MET A 141 -11.93 2.21 -14.84
C MET A 141 -10.60 2.94 -14.92
N TYR A 142 -10.46 4.00 -14.14
CA TYR A 142 -9.19 4.72 -13.97
C TYR A 142 -8.72 4.54 -12.54
N ILE A 143 -7.47 4.13 -12.38
CA ILE A 143 -6.81 4.13 -11.07
C ILE A 143 -5.85 5.30 -11.06
N LEU A 144 -6.21 6.36 -10.34
CA LEU A 144 -5.44 7.59 -10.22
C LEU A 144 -4.54 7.49 -8.98
N PHE A 145 -3.25 7.76 -9.12
CA PHE A 145 -2.29 7.70 -8.03
C PHE A 145 -1.81 9.10 -7.65
N GLY A 146 -1.75 9.39 -6.35
CA GLY A 146 -1.18 10.63 -5.82
C GLY A 146 0.34 10.60 -5.81
N GLY A 147 0.91 9.44 -5.45
CA GLY A 147 2.36 9.24 -5.39
C GLY A 147 2.99 8.82 -6.71
N GLY A 148 4.31 8.98 -6.81
CA GLY A 148 5.07 8.54 -7.98
C GLY A 148 4.76 9.32 -9.26
N ASN A 149 4.70 10.66 -9.17
CA ASN A 149 4.44 11.61 -10.27
C ASN A 149 3.01 11.67 -10.79
N ARG A 150 2.01 11.40 -9.93
CA ARG A 150 0.58 11.53 -10.27
C ARG A 150 0.22 10.82 -11.57
N ASN A 151 0.46 9.53 -11.59
CA ASN A 151 0.16 8.69 -12.73
C ASN A 151 -1.24 8.10 -12.62
N TRP A 152 -1.68 7.50 -13.71
CA TRP A 152 -2.94 6.74 -13.73
C TRP A 152 -2.77 5.48 -14.56
N ARG A 153 -3.62 4.52 -14.25
CA ARG A 153 -3.80 3.28 -15.02
C ARG A 153 -5.18 3.33 -15.66
N VAL A 154 -5.28 2.85 -16.90
CA VAL A 154 -6.55 2.66 -17.60
C VAL A 154 -6.85 1.17 -17.64
N VAL A 155 -7.97 0.78 -17.06
CA VAL A 155 -8.48 -0.59 -17.10
C VAL A 155 -9.64 -0.62 -18.08
N PHE A 156 -9.53 -1.37 -19.15
CA PHE A 156 -10.58 -1.52 -20.16
C PHE A 156 -11.58 -2.57 -19.70
N MET A 157 -12.87 -2.21 -19.70
CA MET A 157 -13.98 -3.05 -19.23
C MET A 157 -14.82 -3.60 -20.39
N ASP A 158 -14.32 -3.51 -21.61
CA ASP A 158 -15.01 -3.84 -22.85
C ASP A 158 -14.88 -5.32 -23.28
N GLY A 159 -14.41 -6.18 -22.38
CA GLY A 159 -14.28 -7.62 -22.59
C GLY A 159 -13.04 -8.04 -23.36
N ARG A 160 -12.11 -7.11 -23.65
CA ARG A 160 -10.80 -7.49 -24.20
C ARG A 160 -9.98 -8.28 -23.21
N GLU A 161 -8.98 -9.00 -23.69
CA GLU A 161 -7.93 -9.62 -22.87
C GLU A 161 -6.64 -8.80 -22.95
N PRO A 162 -5.76 -8.88 -21.94
CA PRO A 162 -4.42 -8.32 -22.03
C PRO A 162 -3.65 -9.01 -23.18
N PRO A 163 -2.81 -8.27 -23.91
CA PRO A 163 -2.05 -8.85 -25.02
C PRO A 163 -1.03 -9.88 -24.52
N ASN A 164 -0.58 -10.76 -25.41
CA ASN A 164 0.59 -11.56 -25.14
C ASN A 164 1.82 -10.64 -25.00
N PRO A 165 2.62 -10.74 -23.91
CA PRO A 165 3.81 -9.91 -23.73
C PRO A 165 4.80 -9.93 -24.91
N GLU A 166 4.90 -11.06 -25.62
CA GLU A 166 5.80 -11.22 -26.77
C GLU A 166 5.34 -10.46 -28.03
N GLU A 167 4.07 -10.02 -28.07
CA GLU A 167 3.46 -9.39 -29.26
C GLU A 167 3.40 -7.87 -29.14
N VAL A 168 3.76 -7.30 -28.00
CA VAL A 168 3.67 -5.85 -27.74
C VAL A 168 4.96 -5.28 -27.19
N SER A 169 5.20 -4.01 -27.46
CA SER A 169 6.26 -3.28 -26.78
C SER A 169 5.87 -3.03 -25.32
N GLY A 170 6.73 -3.45 -24.40
CA GLY A 170 6.50 -3.30 -22.98
C GLY A 170 6.42 -1.84 -22.53
N THR A 171 5.43 -1.51 -21.70
CA THR A 171 5.22 -0.20 -21.09
C THR A 171 5.45 -0.25 -19.58
N TYR A 172 5.52 0.89 -18.91
CA TYR A 172 5.66 0.93 -17.46
C TYR A 172 4.42 0.38 -16.73
N PHE A 173 3.23 0.62 -17.26
CA PHE A 173 1.96 0.23 -16.61
C PHE A 173 1.33 -1.01 -17.21
N GLY A 174 1.91 -1.59 -18.26
CA GLY A 174 1.32 -2.71 -18.97
C GLY A 174 0.03 -2.32 -19.70
N HIS A 175 -0.64 -3.32 -20.21
CA HIS A 175 -1.99 -3.24 -20.81
C HIS A 175 -2.96 -3.98 -19.91
N GLN A 176 -4.08 -3.36 -19.57
CA GLN A 176 -4.97 -3.84 -18.54
C GLN A 176 -6.36 -4.07 -19.08
N ALA A 177 -6.91 -5.24 -18.76
CA ALA A 177 -8.29 -5.60 -19.02
C ALA A 177 -8.98 -5.92 -17.70
N GLY A 178 -10.20 -5.45 -17.53
CA GLY A 178 -10.98 -5.64 -16.32
C GLY A 178 -12.28 -6.34 -16.57
N ARG A 179 -12.76 -7.03 -15.55
CA ARG A 179 -14.10 -7.60 -15.49
C ARG A 179 -14.62 -7.60 -14.06
N TRP A 180 -15.92 -7.72 -13.93
CA TRP A 180 -16.53 -7.92 -12.63
C TRP A 180 -16.81 -9.41 -12.38
N GLU A 181 -16.44 -9.87 -11.19
CA GLU A 181 -16.81 -11.17 -10.65
C GLU A 181 -17.63 -10.93 -9.36
N GLY A 182 -18.94 -10.79 -9.51
CA GLY A 182 -19.81 -10.32 -8.43
C GLY A 182 -19.42 -8.89 -7.97
N ASP A 183 -19.04 -8.74 -6.72
CA ASP A 183 -18.61 -7.47 -6.12
C ASP A 183 -17.09 -7.23 -6.22
N THR A 184 -16.36 -8.09 -6.91
CA THR A 184 -14.91 -8.00 -7.08
C THR A 184 -14.57 -7.49 -8.48
N LEU A 185 -13.79 -6.40 -8.56
CA LEU A 185 -13.14 -5.97 -9.79
C LEU A 185 -11.88 -6.81 -9.97
N VAL A 186 -11.82 -7.55 -11.07
CA VAL A 186 -10.64 -8.32 -11.47
C VAL A 186 -9.95 -7.60 -12.61
N VAL A 187 -8.66 -7.35 -12.46
CA VAL A 187 -7.82 -6.68 -13.45
C VAL A 187 -6.69 -7.59 -13.85
N GLU A 188 -6.66 -8.02 -15.09
CA GLU A 188 -5.54 -8.75 -15.66
C GLU A 188 -4.67 -7.81 -16.47
N SER A 189 -3.36 -7.99 -16.38
CA SER A 189 -2.41 -7.10 -17.06
C SER A 189 -1.13 -7.82 -17.47
N SER A 190 -0.59 -7.37 -18.61
CA SER A 190 0.65 -7.87 -19.22
C SER A 190 1.31 -6.80 -20.09
N GLY A 191 2.42 -7.13 -20.77
CA GLY A 191 3.13 -6.19 -21.62
C GLY A 191 3.84 -5.10 -20.83
N TYR A 192 4.49 -5.49 -19.75
CA TYR A 192 5.35 -4.63 -18.93
C TYR A 192 6.76 -4.56 -19.51
N ASN A 193 7.44 -3.41 -19.32
CA ASN A 193 8.89 -3.34 -19.48
C ASN A 193 9.59 -3.68 -18.15
N ALA A 194 10.87 -4.03 -18.18
CA ALA A 194 11.65 -4.40 -16.99
C ALA A 194 12.29 -3.20 -16.26
N ARG A 195 11.85 -1.95 -16.51
CA ARG A 195 12.53 -0.73 -16.06
C ARG A 195 12.02 -0.17 -14.73
N PHE A 196 11.04 -0.80 -14.10
CA PHE A 196 10.49 -0.39 -12.81
C PHE A 196 10.61 -1.52 -11.79
N TRP A 197 10.37 -1.21 -10.53
CA TRP A 197 10.17 -2.22 -9.50
C TRP A 197 8.70 -2.28 -9.10
N PHE A 198 8.13 -3.47 -9.06
CA PHE A 198 6.73 -3.67 -8.68
C PHE A 198 6.54 -3.94 -7.18
N SER A 199 7.61 -3.83 -6.37
CA SER A 199 7.57 -3.84 -4.91
C SER A 199 8.54 -2.83 -4.31
N ASN A 200 8.27 -2.36 -3.09
CA ASN A 200 9.19 -1.49 -2.35
C ASN A 200 10.50 -2.21 -2.01
N GLY A 201 10.43 -3.51 -1.70
CA GLY A 201 11.59 -4.33 -1.37
C GLY A 201 12.47 -4.74 -2.56
N GLY A 202 12.12 -4.35 -3.79
CA GLY A 202 12.95 -4.62 -4.96
C GLY A 202 12.84 -6.03 -5.53
N LEU A 203 11.65 -6.65 -5.46
CA LEU A 203 11.38 -7.91 -6.15
C LEU A 203 11.69 -7.76 -7.64
N PRO A 204 12.45 -8.69 -8.24
CA PRO A 204 12.73 -8.68 -9.67
C PRO A 204 11.52 -9.14 -10.48
N HIS A 205 11.47 -8.71 -11.73
CA HIS A 205 10.57 -9.24 -12.75
C HIS A 205 11.20 -9.10 -14.13
N THR A 206 10.63 -9.79 -15.11
CA THR A 206 10.98 -9.67 -16.53
C THR A 206 9.81 -9.06 -17.31
N GLU A 207 9.96 -8.95 -18.61
CA GLU A 207 8.88 -8.54 -19.53
C GLU A 207 7.80 -9.62 -19.68
N ALA A 208 8.06 -10.85 -19.23
CA ALA A 208 7.06 -11.92 -19.17
C ALA A 208 6.02 -11.74 -18.04
N LEU A 209 6.18 -10.73 -17.19
CA LEU A 209 5.30 -10.47 -16.05
C LEU A 209 3.84 -10.36 -16.48
N ARG A 210 2.99 -11.13 -15.82
CA ARG A 210 1.53 -11.04 -15.83
C ARG A 210 1.04 -10.83 -14.41
N LEU A 211 0.06 -9.98 -14.24
CA LEU A 211 -0.59 -9.76 -12.94
C LEU A 211 -2.08 -10.01 -13.09
N THR A 212 -2.67 -10.68 -12.09
CA THR A 212 -4.11 -10.74 -11.87
C THR A 212 -4.39 -10.08 -10.53
N GLU A 213 -5.01 -8.92 -10.54
CA GLU A 213 -5.31 -8.11 -9.37
C GLU A 213 -6.80 -8.19 -9.06
N ARG A 214 -7.16 -8.33 -7.80
CA ARG A 214 -8.54 -8.43 -7.32
C ARG A 214 -8.80 -7.35 -6.28
N PHE A 215 -9.76 -6.51 -6.56
CA PHE A 215 -10.19 -5.41 -5.69
C PHE A 215 -11.59 -5.69 -5.19
N SER A 216 -11.79 -5.72 -3.89
CA SER A 216 -13.12 -5.83 -3.28
C SER A 216 -13.25 -4.82 -2.15
N ARG A 217 -14.46 -4.27 -1.97
CA ARG A 217 -14.78 -3.29 -0.93
C ARG A 217 -15.86 -3.89 -0.04
N PRO A 218 -15.49 -4.63 1.03
CA PRO A 218 -16.46 -5.32 1.90
C PRO A 218 -17.30 -4.36 2.72
N ASP A 219 -16.80 -3.19 3.00
CA ASP A 219 -17.46 -2.11 3.74
C ASP A 219 -17.02 -0.74 3.22
N PHE A 220 -17.50 0.35 3.83
CA PHE A 220 -17.19 1.71 3.39
C PHE A 220 -15.69 2.02 3.51
N ASP A 221 -15.04 1.54 4.56
CA ASP A 221 -13.71 1.98 4.99
C ASP A 221 -12.58 1.09 4.51
N THR A 222 -12.89 -0.12 4.03
CA THR A 222 -11.89 -1.15 3.72
C THR A 222 -11.88 -1.52 2.25
N LEU A 223 -10.72 -1.45 1.61
CA LEU A 223 -10.42 -2.12 0.35
C LEU A 223 -9.57 -3.36 0.64
N LYS A 224 -10.01 -4.51 0.17
CA LYS A 224 -9.18 -5.72 0.11
C LYS A 224 -8.56 -5.82 -1.27
N TYR A 225 -7.29 -6.03 -1.29
CA TYR A 225 -6.52 -6.21 -2.51
C TYR A 225 -5.77 -7.54 -2.46
N GLU A 226 -5.87 -8.28 -3.55
CA GLU A 226 -5.10 -9.51 -3.77
C GLU A 226 -4.46 -9.43 -5.16
N VAL A 227 -3.23 -9.88 -5.29
CA VAL A 227 -2.52 -9.95 -6.56
C VAL A 227 -1.88 -11.31 -6.74
N THR A 228 -2.10 -11.92 -7.89
CA THR A 228 -1.33 -13.07 -8.37
C THR A 228 -0.25 -12.57 -9.32
N VAL A 229 0.98 -12.93 -9.02
CA VAL A 229 2.18 -12.62 -9.80
C VAL A 229 2.57 -13.87 -10.58
N ASP A 230 2.62 -13.76 -11.90
CA ASP A 230 3.06 -14.82 -12.81
C ASP A 230 4.15 -14.28 -13.72
N ASP A 231 5.37 -14.72 -13.50
CA ASP A 231 6.55 -14.43 -14.32
C ASP A 231 7.45 -15.69 -14.29
N PRO A 232 7.26 -16.62 -15.22
CA PRO A 232 7.94 -17.92 -15.19
C PRO A 232 9.48 -17.83 -15.36
N LEU A 233 9.97 -16.69 -15.85
CA LEU A 233 11.40 -16.43 -15.94
C LEU A 233 11.99 -16.00 -14.60
N THR A 234 11.18 -15.44 -13.71
CA THR A 234 11.60 -14.92 -12.39
C THR A 234 11.22 -15.85 -11.24
N TYR A 235 10.06 -16.50 -11.33
CA TYR A 235 9.50 -17.33 -10.27
C TYR A 235 9.29 -18.78 -10.75
N THR A 236 9.42 -19.72 -9.85
CA THR A 236 9.26 -21.16 -10.15
C THR A 236 7.80 -21.57 -10.32
N ARG A 237 6.87 -20.74 -9.87
CA ARG A 237 5.41 -20.86 -10.00
C ARG A 237 4.73 -19.52 -9.79
N PRO A 238 3.49 -19.33 -10.24
CA PRO A 238 2.68 -18.20 -9.80
C PRO A 238 2.51 -18.16 -8.29
N TRP A 239 2.41 -16.96 -7.73
CA TRP A 239 2.24 -16.75 -6.29
C TRP A 239 1.34 -15.56 -6.03
N THR A 240 0.74 -15.51 -4.83
CA THR A 240 -0.27 -14.51 -4.47
C THR A 240 0.18 -13.72 -3.25
N ALA A 241 -0.13 -12.44 -3.23
CA ALA A 241 -0.03 -11.58 -2.06
C ALA A 241 -1.35 -10.86 -1.83
N GLU A 242 -1.61 -10.45 -0.58
CA GLU A 242 -2.83 -9.73 -0.21
C GLU A 242 -2.58 -8.74 0.92
N TRP A 243 -3.38 -7.68 0.94
CA TRP A 243 -3.45 -6.72 2.04
C TRP A 243 -4.73 -5.90 1.98
N THR A 244 -4.93 -5.09 3.01
CA THR A 244 -6.02 -4.11 3.05
C THR A 244 -5.48 -2.70 2.87
N VAL A 245 -6.36 -1.82 2.39
CA VAL A 245 -6.11 -0.37 2.27
C VAL A 245 -7.27 0.36 2.91
N ASP A 246 -6.96 1.36 3.74
CA ASP A 246 -7.96 2.13 4.46
C ASP A 246 -8.47 3.32 3.60
N TRP A 247 -9.76 3.61 3.72
CA TRP A 247 -10.38 4.80 3.13
C TRP A 247 -10.06 6.04 3.97
N VAL A 248 -9.63 7.10 3.31
CA VAL A 248 -9.44 8.43 3.90
C VAL A 248 -10.62 9.29 3.51
N ASP A 249 -11.61 9.38 4.41
CA ASP A 249 -12.85 10.13 4.20
C ASP A 249 -12.59 11.64 4.25
N GLY A 250 -13.25 12.39 3.37
CA GLY A 250 -13.12 13.85 3.27
C GLY A 250 -11.79 14.36 2.69
N GLY A 251 -10.81 13.47 2.47
CA GLY A 251 -9.51 13.82 1.93
C GLY A 251 -9.48 13.96 0.41
N GLU A 252 -8.42 14.57 -0.09
CA GLU A 252 -8.09 14.62 -1.52
C GLU A 252 -6.67 14.14 -1.76
N ILE A 253 -6.42 13.57 -2.93
CA ILE A 253 -5.07 13.19 -3.35
C ILE A 253 -4.23 14.46 -3.51
N ALA A 254 -3.15 14.55 -2.73
CA ALA A 254 -2.24 15.69 -2.79
C ALA A 254 -1.44 15.71 -4.10
N GLU A 255 -1.04 16.90 -4.50
CA GLU A 255 -0.07 17.06 -5.56
C GLU A 255 1.31 16.61 -5.09
N GLN A 256 2.00 15.86 -5.95
CA GLN A 256 3.35 15.37 -5.67
C GLN A 256 4.17 15.25 -6.95
N PHE A 257 5.31 15.92 -6.98
CA PHE A 257 6.32 15.80 -8.01
C PHE A 257 7.58 15.16 -7.43
N CYS A 258 8.11 14.17 -8.12
CA CYS A 258 9.31 13.46 -7.68
C CYS A 258 10.55 14.35 -7.75
N GLU A 259 10.61 15.21 -8.75
CA GLU A 259 11.70 16.15 -9.00
C GLU A 259 11.93 17.09 -7.81
N ASP A 260 10.86 17.57 -7.19
CA ASP A 260 10.94 18.46 -6.01
C ASP A 260 11.70 17.81 -4.85
N ARG A 261 11.50 16.51 -4.66
CA ARG A 261 12.24 15.75 -3.64
C ARG A 261 13.70 15.55 -3.99
N ARG A 262 13.99 15.30 -5.27
CA ARG A 262 15.36 15.11 -5.75
C ARG A 262 16.17 16.38 -5.61
N ASP A 263 15.57 17.53 -5.88
CA ASP A 263 16.25 18.82 -5.89
C ASP A 263 16.22 19.51 -4.51
N GLY A 264 15.74 18.83 -3.47
CA GLY A 264 15.66 19.34 -2.10
C GLY A 264 14.51 20.33 -1.87
N LEU A 265 13.67 20.52 -2.85
CA LEU A 265 12.40 21.22 -2.76
C LEU A 265 11.39 20.24 -2.18
N GLY A 266 11.35 20.09 -0.86
CA GLY A 266 10.39 19.21 -0.19
C GLY A 266 8.96 19.64 -0.50
N PRO A 267 7.96 18.72 -0.38
CA PRO A 267 6.57 19.12 -0.48
C PRO A 267 6.35 20.25 0.52
N SER A 268 5.81 21.37 0.05
CA SER A 268 5.21 22.35 0.96
C SER A 268 4.25 21.58 1.87
N GLU A 269 4.44 21.67 3.17
CA GLU A 269 3.49 21.07 4.10
C GLU A 269 2.08 21.49 3.68
N PRO A 270 1.10 20.56 3.71
CA PRO A 270 -0.27 20.95 3.42
C PRO A 270 -0.59 22.07 4.38
N THR A 271 -0.80 23.28 3.83
CA THR A 271 -1.32 24.38 4.61
C THR A 271 -2.62 23.88 5.23
N SER A 272 -2.62 23.68 6.54
CA SER A 272 -3.85 23.48 7.29
C SER A 272 -4.80 24.55 6.78
N ALA A 273 -5.85 24.14 6.06
CA ALA A 273 -6.93 25.05 5.70
C ALA A 273 -7.42 25.62 7.03
N GLY A 274 -7.10 26.88 7.25
CA GLY A 274 -7.51 27.62 8.42
C GLY A 274 -9.02 27.57 8.59
N GLU A 275 -9.38 27.58 9.82
CA GLU A 275 -10.69 27.63 10.46
C GLU A 275 -11.81 28.34 9.66
#